data_b7a33072a05832a918b233245058989d
#
_entry.id   b7a33072a05832a918b233245058989d
#
_cell.length_a   1.000
_cell.length_b   1.000
_cell.length_c   1.000
_cell.angle_alpha   90.00
_cell.angle_beta   90.00
_cell.angle_gamma   90.00
#
_symmetry.space_group_name_H-M   'P 1'
#
loop_
_entity.id
_entity.type
_entity.pdbx_description
1 polymer ?
#
loop_
_entity_poly.entity_id
_entity_poly.type
_entity_poly.pdbx_seq_one_letter_code
_entity_poly.pdbx_strand_id
1 'polypeptide(L)'
;MKFIIVADIHFDNPNDQGFSMQEKYTEQAGEILDALGRAAAAEHAEFIIHAGDMINCGTGEEIRRAAERCCARPVPFYTVLGNHDCLAADFAELWLANGAGLFPEGTLETTFVRGGLRFDLLTNSWGREAPFWVPEDGFCTRLDPPQFARLRSGPQDLPRIVVFHSQIRPAYPRQTGKVSDIHAPTNGFEKTGDRIIREFHPLLIAGGHNHLNILEKIDTTYAVTASSLTEAPFEYKLLEFADGRLSMRTCSLGGDVPFPFRWDPARKFVQGEARDRAF
;
A
#
# COMPACT_ATOMS: atom_id res chain seq x y z
N MET A 1 10.63 -10.78 13.91
CA MET A 1 9.92 -9.51 13.70
C MET A 1 8.71 -9.74 12.81
N LYS A 2 7.52 -9.27 13.24
CA LYS A 2 6.31 -9.30 12.41
C LYS A 2 5.82 -7.89 12.13
N PHE A 3 5.23 -7.66 10.97
CA PHE A 3 4.62 -6.39 10.57
C PHE A 3 3.49 -6.62 9.58
N ILE A 4 2.65 -5.59 9.40
CA ILE A 4 1.47 -5.65 8.54
C ILE A 4 1.63 -4.66 7.39
N ILE A 5 1.16 -5.05 6.19
CA ILE A 5 0.96 -4.13 5.06
C ILE A 5 -0.51 -4.13 4.67
N VAL A 6 -1.06 -2.93 4.51
CA VAL A 6 -2.41 -2.64 4.01
C VAL A 6 -2.35 -1.56 2.94
N ALA A 7 -3.41 -1.39 2.15
CA ALA A 7 -3.51 -0.35 1.14
C ALA A 7 -4.96 0.11 0.94
N ASP A 8 -5.14 1.23 0.25
CA ASP A 8 -6.43 1.64 -0.34
C ASP A 8 -7.56 1.69 0.71
N ILE A 9 -7.39 2.51 1.76
CA ILE A 9 -8.39 2.69 2.83
C ILE A 9 -9.54 3.57 2.34
N HIS A 10 -9.24 4.63 1.58
CA HIS A 10 -10.23 5.60 1.07
C HIS A 10 -11.18 6.09 2.17
N PHE A 11 -10.64 6.58 3.26
CA PHE A 11 -11.31 6.88 4.50
C PHE A 11 -12.48 7.86 4.34
N ASP A 12 -13.62 7.56 4.96
CA ASP A 12 -14.81 8.42 5.05
C ASP A 12 -15.31 9.00 3.71
N ASN A 13 -15.32 8.21 2.64
CA ASN A 13 -15.89 8.65 1.37
C ASN A 13 -17.25 8.01 1.07
N PRO A 14 -18.37 8.60 1.53
CA PRO A 14 -19.71 8.06 1.33
C PRO A 14 -20.14 8.07 -0.15
N ASN A 15 -19.50 8.90 -0.97
CA ASN A 15 -19.81 9.06 -2.38
C ASN A 15 -18.83 8.35 -3.30
N ASP A 16 -18.02 7.44 -2.77
CA ASP A 16 -17.06 6.70 -3.59
C ASP A 16 -17.77 5.75 -4.56
N GLN A 17 -18.17 6.33 -5.68
CA GLN A 17 -18.68 5.61 -6.86
C GLN A 17 -17.52 5.17 -7.76
N GLY A 18 -16.28 5.37 -7.30
CA GLY A 18 -15.08 5.05 -8.03
C GLY A 18 -14.89 3.56 -8.24
N PHE A 19 -13.74 3.24 -8.80
CA PHE A 19 -13.34 1.87 -9.05
C PHE A 19 -13.43 1.02 -7.76
N SER A 20 -14.16 -0.08 -7.83
CA SER A 20 -14.18 -1.07 -6.76
C SER A 20 -14.11 -2.48 -7.34
N MET A 21 -13.33 -3.32 -6.71
CA MET A 21 -13.22 -4.74 -7.07
C MET A 21 -14.20 -5.59 -6.26
N GLN A 22 -14.39 -5.28 -4.99
CA GLN A 22 -15.41 -5.84 -4.12
C GLN A 22 -16.32 -4.71 -3.59
N GLU A 23 -17.30 -5.02 -2.77
CA GLU A 23 -18.14 -4.01 -2.13
C GLU A 23 -17.31 -3.20 -1.13
N LYS A 24 -17.37 -1.86 -1.24
CA LYS A 24 -16.62 -0.90 -0.42
C LYS A 24 -17.37 -0.54 0.86
N TYR A 25 -16.61 -0.38 1.93
CA TYR A 25 -17.08 -0.02 3.27
C TYR A 25 -16.25 1.15 3.84
N THR A 26 -16.08 2.20 3.04
CA THR A 26 -15.24 3.35 3.38
C THR A 26 -15.79 4.17 4.56
N GLU A 27 -17.11 4.21 4.74
CA GLU A 27 -17.75 4.82 5.89
C GLU A 27 -17.46 4.06 7.20
N GLN A 28 -17.21 2.74 7.11
CA GLN A 28 -16.84 1.87 8.21
C GLN A 28 -15.32 1.72 8.37
N ALA A 29 -14.53 2.53 7.69
CA ALA A 29 -13.05 2.46 7.77
C ALA A 29 -12.53 2.54 9.21
N GLY A 30 -13.21 3.30 10.07
CA GLY A 30 -12.87 3.39 11.49
C GLY A 30 -12.95 2.04 12.21
N GLU A 31 -14.05 1.31 12.04
CA GLU A 31 -14.28 -0.03 12.63
C GLU A 31 -13.36 -1.08 12.05
N ILE A 32 -13.05 -0.99 10.74
CA ILE A 32 -12.10 -1.86 10.06
C ILE A 32 -10.68 -1.63 10.61
N LEU A 33 -10.27 -0.37 10.80
CA LEU A 33 -9.00 -0.03 11.44
C LEU A 33 -8.93 -0.50 12.89
N ASP A 34 -10.04 -0.47 13.63
CA ASP A 34 -10.10 -1.03 14.98
C ASP A 34 -9.90 -2.55 14.97
N ALA A 35 -10.50 -3.25 14.03
CA ALA A 35 -10.28 -4.69 13.83
C ALA A 35 -8.82 -4.97 13.44
N LEU A 36 -8.23 -4.17 12.54
CA LEU A 36 -6.82 -4.27 12.18
C LEU A 36 -5.89 -4.05 13.39
N GLY A 37 -6.21 -3.09 14.25
CA GLY A 37 -5.46 -2.86 15.49
C GLY A 37 -5.49 -4.07 16.44
N ARG A 38 -6.66 -4.71 16.60
CA ARG A 38 -6.79 -5.94 17.36
C ARG A 38 -6.00 -7.10 16.73
N ALA A 39 -6.08 -7.26 15.42
CA ALA A 39 -5.31 -8.27 14.68
C ALA A 39 -3.80 -8.04 14.83
N ALA A 40 -3.33 -6.79 14.71
CA ALA A 40 -1.92 -6.44 14.92
C ALA A 40 -1.44 -6.83 16.32
N ALA A 41 -2.23 -6.56 17.36
CA ALA A 41 -1.91 -6.95 18.73
C ALA A 41 -1.89 -8.48 18.90
N ALA A 42 -2.88 -9.20 18.37
CA ALA A 42 -2.96 -10.66 18.46
C ALA A 42 -1.81 -11.36 17.74
N GLU A 43 -1.38 -10.84 16.60
CA GLU A 43 -0.25 -11.35 15.81
C GLU A 43 1.11 -10.88 16.34
N HIS A 44 1.15 -10.01 17.35
CA HIS A 44 2.36 -9.37 17.84
C HIS A 44 3.11 -8.61 16.73
N ALA A 45 2.38 -7.95 15.83
CA ALA A 45 2.97 -7.10 14.82
C ALA A 45 3.57 -5.85 15.47
N GLU A 46 4.78 -5.49 15.06
CA GLU A 46 5.51 -4.36 15.64
C GLU A 46 5.12 -3.01 15.04
N PHE A 47 4.57 -3.02 13.83
CA PHE A 47 4.09 -1.83 13.11
C PHE A 47 3.19 -2.22 11.93
N ILE A 48 2.50 -1.21 11.40
CA ILE A 48 1.69 -1.30 10.19
C ILE A 48 2.25 -0.34 9.14
N ILE A 49 2.34 -0.78 7.89
CA ILE A 49 2.64 0.06 6.73
C ILE A 49 1.40 0.14 5.86
N HIS A 50 0.99 1.35 5.53
CA HIS A 50 -0.05 1.63 4.55
C HIS A 50 0.57 2.01 3.21
N ALA A 51 0.21 1.31 2.16
CA ALA A 51 0.78 1.47 0.83
C ALA A 51 -0.02 2.43 -0.06
N GLY A 52 -0.60 3.51 0.52
CA GLY A 52 -1.22 4.62 -0.21
C GLY A 52 -2.72 4.50 -0.42
N ASP A 53 -3.31 5.61 -0.89
CA ASP A 53 -4.75 5.84 -1.03
C ASP A 53 -5.46 5.75 0.33
N MET A 54 -5.05 6.62 1.23
CA MET A 54 -5.65 6.73 2.56
C MET A 54 -6.98 7.47 2.51
N ILE A 55 -7.07 8.53 1.70
CA ILE A 55 -8.24 9.39 1.54
C ILE A 55 -8.60 9.53 0.06
N ASN A 56 -9.72 10.19 -0.26
CA ASN A 56 -10.15 10.49 -1.65
C ASN A 56 -10.24 11.98 -1.96
N CYS A 57 -9.88 12.85 -1.04
CA CYS A 57 -9.88 14.27 -1.26
C CYS A 57 -8.78 14.95 -0.46
N GLY A 58 -8.40 16.13 -0.86
CA GLY A 58 -7.18 16.77 -0.37
C GLY A 58 -7.43 17.87 0.66
N THR A 59 -8.43 17.74 1.54
CA THR A 59 -8.60 18.77 2.60
C THR A 59 -7.76 18.44 3.82
N GLY A 60 -7.19 19.46 4.46
CA GLY A 60 -6.42 19.28 5.70
C GLY A 60 -7.22 18.62 6.83
N GLU A 61 -8.55 18.83 6.88
CA GLU A 61 -9.40 18.21 7.88
C GLU A 61 -9.51 16.69 7.70
N GLU A 62 -9.69 16.22 6.49
CA GLU A 62 -9.76 14.78 6.18
C GLU A 62 -8.44 14.10 6.43
N ILE A 63 -7.33 14.71 6.01
CA ILE A 63 -5.99 14.23 6.31
C ILE A 63 -5.82 14.08 7.83
N ARG A 64 -6.17 15.11 8.61
CA ARG A 64 -6.03 15.08 10.07
C ARG A 64 -6.87 13.98 10.69
N ARG A 65 -8.14 13.83 10.28
CA ARG A 65 -9.03 12.77 10.78
C ARG A 65 -8.50 11.36 10.46
N ALA A 66 -8.08 11.12 9.24
CA ALA A 66 -7.49 9.84 8.84
C ALA A 66 -6.19 9.55 9.61
N ALA A 67 -5.30 10.54 9.72
CA ALA A 67 -4.05 10.41 10.46
C ALA A 67 -4.28 10.13 11.95
N GLU A 68 -5.19 10.84 12.61
CA GLU A 68 -5.57 10.60 14.00
C GLU A 68 -6.07 9.17 14.21
N ARG A 69 -6.90 8.66 13.30
CA ARG A 69 -7.41 7.30 13.38
C ARG A 69 -6.30 6.26 13.19
N CYS A 70 -5.40 6.46 12.23
CA CYS A 70 -4.27 5.56 12.02
C CYS A 70 -3.28 5.59 13.19
N CYS A 71 -2.91 6.78 13.67
CA CYS A 71 -1.98 6.95 14.79
C CYS A 71 -2.54 6.46 16.14
N ALA A 72 -3.86 6.35 16.29
CA ALA A 72 -4.48 5.78 17.48
C ALA A 72 -4.34 4.25 17.60
N ARG A 73 -3.70 3.59 16.67
CA ARG A 73 -3.46 2.13 16.72
C ARG A 73 -2.42 1.78 17.79
N PRO A 74 -2.46 0.53 18.31
CA PRO A 74 -1.56 0.11 19.38
C PRO A 74 -0.09 -0.01 18.96
N VAL A 75 0.17 0.06 17.65
CA VAL A 75 1.50 -0.03 17.06
C VAL A 75 1.75 1.13 16.10
N PRO A 76 3.02 1.54 15.85
CA PRO A 76 3.35 2.57 14.87
C PRO A 76 2.69 2.32 13.51
N PHE A 77 2.20 3.39 12.89
CA PHE A 77 1.57 3.36 11.59
C PHE A 77 2.36 4.27 10.64
N TYR A 78 2.90 3.70 9.58
CA TYR A 78 3.65 4.40 8.54
C TYR A 78 2.84 4.42 7.25
N THR A 79 3.00 5.43 6.41
CA THR A 79 2.31 5.52 5.12
C THR A 79 3.23 6.01 4.00
N VAL A 80 2.89 5.62 2.78
CA VAL A 80 3.19 6.35 1.55
C VAL A 80 1.90 6.95 1.02
N LEU A 81 1.97 7.93 0.13
CA LEU A 81 0.79 8.49 -0.51
C LEU A 81 0.50 7.81 -1.85
N GLY A 82 -0.78 7.61 -2.13
CA GLY A 82 -1.27 7.17 -3.42
C GLY A 82 -1.79 8.34 -4.28
N ASN A 83 -2.37 8.04 -5.43
CA ASN A 83 -2.86 9.09 -6.35
C ASN A 83 -4.06 9.84 -5.77
N HIS A 84 -4.95 9.18 -5.02
CA HIS A 84 -6.07 9.84 -4.34
C HIS A 84 -5.65 10.75 -3.20
N ASP A 85 -4.46 10.55 -2.65
CA ASP A 85 -3.86 11.39 -1.63
C ASP A 85 -3.18 12.63 -2.21
N CYS A 86 -2.91 12.66 -3.52
CA CYS A 86 -2.11 13.66 -4.22
C CYS A 86 -2.94 14.47 -5.24
N LEU A 87 -4.15 14.91 -4.88
CA LEU A 87 -5.09 15.58 -5.79
C LEU A 87 -4.87 17.10 -5.93
N ALA A 88 -4.07 17.72 -5.07
CA ALA A 88 -3.82 19.15 -5.08
C ALA A 88 -2.34 19.46 -5.25
N ALA A 89 -2.02 20.62 -5.81
CA ALA A 89 -0.64 21.04 -6.03
C ALA A 89 0.17 21.17 -4.73
N ASP A 90 -0.49 21.52 -3.63
CA ASP A 90 0.05 21.69 -2.29
C ASP A 90 -0.15 20.46 -1.38
N PHE A 91 -0.42 19.29 -1.99
CA PHE A 91 -0.68 18.05 -1.22
C PHE A 91 0.44 17.74 -0.21
N ALA A 92 1.69 18.01 -0.58
CA ALA A 92 2.82 17.70 0.29
C ALA A 92 2.81 18.53 1.57
N GLU A 93 2.58 19.86 1.46
CA GLU A 93 2.42 20.75 2.60
C GLU A 93 1.20 20.39 3.45
N LEU A 94 0.08 20.07 2.80
CA LEU A 94 -1.15 19.66 3.48
C LEU A 94 -0.95 18.39 4.30
N TRP A 95 -0.31 17.35 3.73
CA TRP A 95 -0.04 16.12 4.46
C TRP A 95 0.95 16.30 5.60
N LEU A 96 2.04 17.04 5.40
CA LEU A 96 3.01 17.30 6.45
C LEU A 96 2.45 18.17 7.58
N ALA A 97 1.54 19.09 7.27
CA ALA A 97 0.89 19.94 8.27
C ALA A 97 -0.20 19.19 9.08
N ASN A 98 -0.97 18.32 8.45
CA ASN A 98 -2.16 17.71 9.05
C ASN A 98 -1.99 16.22 9.39
N GLY A 99 -1.04 15.53 8.75
CA GLY A 99 -0.74 14.12 8.92
C GLY A 99 0.65 13.83 9.50
N ALA A 100 1.29 14.79 10.16
CA ALA A 100 2.69 14.72 10.61
C ALA A 100 3.03 13.44 11.41
N GLY A 101 2.08 12.90 12.18
CA GLY A 101 2.27 11.65 12.93
C GLY A 101 2.55 10.41 12.07
N LEU A 102 2.24 10.46 10.78
CA LEU A 102 2.48 9.38 9.81
C LEU A 102 3.85 9.50 9.13
N PHE A 103 4.51 10.66 9.24
CA PHE A 103 5.76 11.00 8.56
C PHE A 103 6.84 11.41 9.58
N PRO A 104 7.45 10.46 10.28
CA PRO A 104 8.35 10.74 11.40
C PRO A 104 9.63 11.50 11.01
N GLU A 105 10.00 11.49 9.73
CA GLU A 105 11.15 12.24 9.21
C GLU A 105 10.80 13.67 8.76
N GLY A 106 9.51 14.06 8.81
CA GLY A 106 9.04 15.36 8.29
C GLY A 106 9.13 15.49 6.77
N THR A 107 9.20 14.37 6.07
CA THR A 107 9.14 14.24 4.60
C THR A 107 8.13 13.16 4.23
N LEU A 108 7.62 13.17 3.00
CA LEU A 108 6.67 12.15 2.52
C LEU A 108 7.32 10.78 2.34
N GLU A 109 8.62 10.71 2.32
CA GLU A 109 9.39 9.48 2.31
C GLU A 109 9.88 9.14 3.71
N THR A 110 9.91 7.86 4.05
CA THR A 110 10.44 7.36 5.31
C THR A 110 11.42 6.23 5.06
N THR A 111 12.61 6.29 5.66
CA THR A 111 13.58 5.19 5.64
C THR A 111 13.98 4.84 7.06
N PHE A 112 13.80 3.58 7.44
CA PHE A 112 14.19 3.09 8.76
C PHE A 112 14.75 1.68 8.72
N VAL A 113 15.48 1.31 9.77
CA VAL A 113 15.98 -0.07 9.98
C VAL A 113 15.30 -0.65 11.20
N ARG A 114 14.75 -1.85 11.08
CA ARG A 114 14.14 -2.58 12.19
C ARG A 114 14.30 -4.08 12.01
N GLY A 115 14.66 -4.77 13.08
CA GLY A 115 14.83 -6.24 13.07
C GLY A 115 15.83 -6.75 12.04
N GLY A 116 16.83 -5.95 11.66
CA GLY A 116 17.81 -6.29 10.62
C GLY A 116 17.32 -6.12 9.18
N LEU A 117 16.13 -5.55 8.98
CA LEU A 117 15.61 -5.14 7.68
C LEU A 117 15.67 -3.63 7.53
N ARG A 118 15.98 -3.19 6.32
CA ARG A 118 15.81 -1.80 5.87
C ARG A 118 14.47 -1.65 5.15
N PHE A 119 13.72 -0.61 5.52
CA PHE A 119 12.46 -0.21 4.91
C PHE A 119 12.65 1.13 4.21
N ASP A 120 12.31 1.19 2.93
CA ASP A 120 12.27 2.41 2.13
C ASP A 120 10.82 2.63 1.65
N LEU A 121 10.13 3.59 2.26
CA LEU A 121 8.77 3.99 1.95
C LEU A 121 8.82 5.24 1.09
N LEU A 122 8.34 5.15 -0.15
CA LEU A 122 8.51 6.17 -1.19
C LEU A 122 7.15 6.56 -1.77
N THR A 123 6.80 7.83 -1.72
CA THR A 123 5.59 8.35 -2.35
C THR A 123 5.80 8.51 -3.85
N ASN A 124 4.96 7.88 -4.68
CA ASN A 124 5.00 8.04 -6.13
C ASN A 124 4.69 9.49 -6.55
N SER A 125 5.29 9.94 -7.63
CA SER A 125 4.83 11.10 -8.38
C SER A 125 3.87 10.67 -9.50
N TRP A 126 2.80 11.45 -9.74
CA TRP A 126 1.64 11.04 -10.54
C TRP A 126 1.36 11.88 -11.79
N GLY A 127 1.84 13.09 -11.87
CA GLY A 127 1.74 13.92 -13.07
C GLY A 127 3.03 13.87 -13.91
N ARG A 128 2.97 14.25 -15.17
CA ARG A 128 4.12 14.19 -16.10
C ARG A 128 5.30 15.05 -15.62
N GLU A 129 5.02 16.27 -15.21
CA GLU A 129 6.01 17.22 -14.72
C GLU A 129 5.82 17.57 -13.24
N ALA A 130 4.58 17.41 -12.74
CA ALA A 130 4.22 17.66 -11.37
C ALA A 130 4.18 16.36 -10.53
N PRO A 131 4.48 16.41 -9.22
CA PRO A 131 4.36 15.25 -8.36
C PRO A 131 2.91 14.85 -8.07
N PHE A 132 1.95 15.80 -8.15
CA PHE A 132 0.53 15.53 -7.93
C PHE A 132 -0.16 14.97 -9.18
N TRP A 133 -1.31 14.34 -8.99
CA TRP A 133 -2.09 13.79 -10.08
C TRP A 133 -2.73 14.91 -10.93
N VAL A 134 -2.42 14.90 -12.21
CA VAL A 134 -2.98 15.81 -13.22
C VAL A 134 -3.87 14.97 -14.15
N PRO A 135 -5.20 15.17 -14.14
CA PRO A 135 -6.13 14.35 -14.94
C PRO A 135 -5.80 14.31 -16.44
N GLU A 136 -5.33 15.40 -17.01
CA GLU A 136 -4.95 15.53 -18.42
C GLU A 136 -3.72 14.70 -18.79
N ASP A 137 -2.84 14.45 -17.83
CA ASP A 137 -1.65 13.60 -18.00
C ASP A 137 -1.99 12.10 -17.89
N GLY A 138 -3.17 11.78 -17.37
CA GLY A 138 -3.46 10.43 -16.90
C GLY A 138 -2.54 10.06 -15.74
N PHE A 139 -2.26 8.77 -15.58
CA PHE A 139 -1.34 8.28 -14.55
C PHE A 139 0.10 8.25 -15.12
N CYS A 140 0.85 9.33 -14.93
CA CYS A 140 2.28 9.39 -15.26
C CYS A 140 3.14 8.95 -14.08
N THR A 141 2.86 7.77 -13.56
CA THR A 141 3.51 7.21 -12.37
C THR A 141 5.02 7.10 -12.53
N ARG A 142 5.76 7.62 -11.55
CA ARG A 142 7.22 7.55 -11.52
C ARG A 142 7.79 7.66 -10.11
N LEU A 143 9.08 7.36 -9.99
CA LEU A 143 9.93 7.79 -8.88
C LEU A 143 10.92 8.81 -9.41
N ASP A 144 11.07 9.90 -8.69
CA ASP A 144 11.94 11.01 -9.07
C ASP A 144 13.40 10.79 -8.59
N PRO A 145 14.39 11.51 -9.16
CA PRO A 145 15.80 11.32 -8.81
C PRO A 145 16.14 11.38 -7.32
N PRO A 146 15.52 12.26 -6.48
CA PRO A 146 15.75 12.26 -5.04
C PRO A 146 15.38 10.94 -4.35
N GLN A 147 14.32 10.26 -4.78
CA GLN A 147 13.91 8.97 -4.23
C GLN A 147 14.91 7.86 -4.58
N PHE A 148 15.47 7.86 -5.79
CA PHE A 148 16.58 6.97 -6.14
C PHE A 148 17.85 7.30 -5.35
N ALA A 149 18.13 8.57 -5.06
CA ALA A 149 19.24 8.96 -4.19
C ALA A 149 19.03 8.42 -2.76
N ARG A 150 17.79 8.46 -2.24
CA ARG A 150 17.44 7.89 -0.95
C ARG A 150 17.67 6.37 -0.93
N LEU A 151 17.28 5.64 -1.97
CA LEU A 151 17.56 4.20 -2.09
C LEU A 151 19.06 3.88 -2.04
N ARG A 152 19.91 4.76 -2.58
CA ARG A 152 21.39 4.61 -2.57
C ARG A 152 22.04 5.07 -1.28
N SER A 153 21.34 5.82 -0.43
CA SER A 153 21.84 6.30 0.86
C SER A 153 21.73 5.23 1.95
N GLY A 154 22.44 5.40 3.05
CA GLY A 154 22.36 4.53 4.22
C GLY A 154 22.90 3.11 4.00
N PRO A 155 22.62 2.15 4.91
CA PRO A 155 23.14 0.78 4.83
C PRO A 155 22.67 0.05 3.57
N GLN A 156 23.60 -0.44 2.75
CA GLN A 156 23.32 -1.19 1.51
C GLN A 156 23.44 -2.70 1.69
N ASP A 157 24.01 -3.15 2.78
CA ASP A 157 24.27 -4.55 3.14
C ASP A 157 23.07 -5.23 3.84
N LEU A 158 22.08 -4.44 4.27
CA LEU A 158 20.87 -4.98 4.89
C LEU A 158 19.86 -5.46 3.85
N PRO A 159 19.17 -6.60 4.12
CA PRO A 159 18.00 -6.98 3.34
C PRO A 159 16.97 -5.85 3.35
N ARG A 160 16.30 -5.64 2.21
CA ARG A 160 15.51 -4.43 1.98
C ARG A 160 14.06 -4.74 1.62
N ILE A 161 13.16 -3.89 2.09
CA ILE A 161 11.77 -3.81 1.66
C ILE A 161 11.53 -2.41 1.10
N VAL A 162 10.96 -2.34 -0.10
CA VAL A 162 10.58 -1.09 -0.76
C VAL A 162 9.06 -1.04 -0.85
N VAL A 163 8.46 0.07 -0.43
CA VAL A 163 7.02 0.28 -0.48
C VAL A 163 6.73 1.57 -1.23
N PHE A 164 5.82 1.49 -2.17
CA PHE A 164 5.20 2.63 -2.85
C PHE A 164 3.79 2.24 -3.29
N HIS A 165 2.96 3.18 -3.71
CA HIS A 165 1.56 2.86 -3.97
C HIS A 165 1.33 2.09 -5.28
N SER A 166 1.92 2.52 -6.39
CA SER A 166 1.67 1.89 -7.69
C SER A 166 2.22 0.47 -7.75
N GLN A 167 1.45 -0.44 -8.32
CA GLN A 167 1.93 -1.79 -8.61
C GLN A 167 3.01 -1.77 -9.71
N ILE A 168 3.90 -2.76 -9.70
CA ILE A 168 4.93 -2.97 -10.74
C ILE A 168 4.59 -4.14 -11.68
N ARG A 169 3.46 -4.81 -11.45
CA ARG A 169 2.95 -5.91 -12.28
C ARG A 169 1.45 -5.80 -12.44
N PRO A 170 0.89 -6.23 -13.58
CA PRO A 170 -0.55 -6.29 -13.80
C PRO A 170 -1.19 -7.43 -13.04
N ALA A 171 -2.52 -7.42 -12.97
CA ALA A 171 -3.27 -8.63 -12.66
C ALA A 171 -3.41 -9.49 -13.92
N TYR A 172 -2.89 -10.70 -13.84
CA TYR A 172 -2.78 -11.60 -15.00
C TYR A 172 -4.10 -12.31 -15.33
N PRO A 173 -4.29 -12.75 -16.58
CA PRO A 173 -5.44 -13.55 -17.02
C PRO A 173 -5.66 -14.81 -16.18
N ARG A 174 -4.59 -15.45 -15.71
CA ARG A 174 -4.66 -16.62 -14.83
C ARG A 174 -5.47 -16.38 -13.55
N GLN A 175 -5.37 -15.16 -13.01
CA GLN A 175 -6.05 -14.77 -11.78
C GLN A 175 -7.45 -14.24 -12.05
N THR A 176 -7.58 -13.39 -13.07
CA THR A 176 -8.80 -12.63 -13.33
C THR A 176 -9.81 -13.36 -14.20
N GLY A 177 -9.37 -14.39 -14.94
CA GLY A 177 -10.17 -15.04 -15.98
C GLY A 177 -10.47 -14.16 -17.20
N LYS A 178 -9.83 -12.98 -17.31
CA LYS A 178 -9.97 -12.08 -18.46
C LYS A 178 -9.08 -12.55 -19.61
N VAL A 179 -9.33 -12.03 -20.82
CA VAL A 179 -8.54 -12.37 -22.02
C VAL A 179 -7.19 -11.67 -22.08
N SER A 180 -7.01 -10.60 -21.28
CA SER A 180 -5.80 -9.79 -21.20
C SER A 180 -5.49 -9.40 -19.76
N ASP A 181 -4.28 -8.92 -19.53
CA ASP A 181 -3.91 -8.27 -18.27
C ASP A 181 -4.83 -7.10 -17.97
N ILE A 182 -5.16 -6.92 -16.69
CA ILE A 182 -5.88 -5.74 -16.20
C ILE A 182 -5.00 -4.96 -15.23
N HIS A 183 -5.26 -3.66 -15.11
CA HIS A 183 -4.47 -2.75 -14.26
C HIS A 183 -2.96 -2.91 -14.47
N ALA A 184 -2.54 -2.89 -15.74
CA ALA A 184 -1.11 -2.83 -16.06
C ALA A 184 -0.50 -1.56 -15.43
N PRO A 185 0.76 -1.61 -14.97
CA PRO A 185 1.46 -0.44 -14.48
C PRO A 185 1.44 0.69 -15.51
N THR A 186 1.07 1.90 -15.06
CA THR A 186 0.92 3.03 -15.96
C THR A 186 2.27 3.61 -16.35
N ASN A 187 2.33 4.20 -17.54
CA ASN A 187 3.53 4.89 -18.06
C ASN A 187 4.82 4.06 -18.01
N GLY A 188 4.72 2.74 -18.12
CA GLY A 188 5.90 1.86 -18.07
C GLY A 188 6.55 1.76 -16.69
N PHE A 189 5.80 1.96 -15.60
CA PHE A 189 6.31 1.89 -14.23
C PHE A 189 6.89 0.51 -13.86
N GLU A 190 6.51 -0.56 -14.57
CA GLU A 190 7.18 -1.86 -14.47
C GLU A 190 8.70 -1.77 -14.69
N LYS A 191 9.17 -0.90 -15.60
CA LYS A 191 10.60 -0.66 -15.84
C LYS A 191 11.29 -0.02 -14.63
N THR A 192 10.57 0.83 -13.89
CA THR A 192 11.05 1.38 -12.63
C THR A 192 11.19 0.27 -11.58
N GLY A 193 10.20 -0.62 -11.47
CA GLY A 193 10.29 -1.81 -10.62
C GLY A 193 11.46 -2.71 -10.99
N ASP A 194 11.63 -3.04 -12.26
CA ASP A 194 12.74 -3.86 -12.75
C ASP A 194 14.11 -3.21 -12.48
N ARG A 195 14.19 -1.89 -12.58
CA ARG A 195 15.39 -1.16 -12.22
C ARG A 195 15.71 -1.28 -10.74
N ILE A 196 14.70 -1.11 -9.86
CA ILE A 196 14.87 -1.26 -8.41
C ILE A 196 15.33 -2.67 -8.07
N ILE A 197 14.72 -3.70 -8.66
CA ILE A 197 15.11 -5.10 -8.46
C ILE A 197 16.58 -5.31 -8.84
N ARG A 198 16.97 -4.85 -10.02
CA ARG A 198 18.33 -5.02 -10.53
C ARG A 198 19.40 -4.23 -9.76
N GLU A 199 19.09 -2.99 -9.33
CA GLU A 199 20.06 -2.13 -8.65
C GLU A 199 20.16 -2.38 -7.15
N PHE A 200 19.08 -2.79 -6.50
CA PHE A 200 18.99 -2.81 -5.03
C PHE A 200 18.63 -4.17 -4.45
N HIS A 201 18.22 -5.15 -5.26
CA HIS A 201 17.90 -6.52 -4.85
C HIS A 201 16.99 -6.60 -3.61
N PRO A 202 15.85 -5.90 -3.53
CA PRO A 202 14.99 -5.97 -2.36
C PRO A 202 14.41 -7.37 -2.18
N LEU A 203 14.16 -7.77 -0.94
CA LEU A 203 13.39 -8.99 -0.66
C LEU A 203 11.94 -8.85 -1.11
N LEU A 204 11.39 -7.62 -0.95
CA LEU A 204 10.00 -7.31 -1.25
C LEU A 204 9.88 -5.92 -1.87
N ILE A 205 9.05 -5.81 -2.90
CA ILE A 205 8.41 -4.56 -3.34
C ILE A 205 6.91 -4.72 -3.07
N ALA A 206 6.33 -3.80 -2.28
CA ALA A 206 4.91 -3.83 -1.94
C ALA A 206 4.20 -2.56 -2.42
N GLY A 207 2.94 -2.72 -2.84
CA GLY A 207 2.07 -1.64 -3.29
C GLY A 207 0.59 -1.94 -3.09
N GLY A 208 -0.27 -1.05 -3.62
CA GLY A 208 -1.73 -1.14 -3.64
C GLY A 208 -2.28 -0.78 -5.01
N HIS A 209 -3.15 0.24 -5.08
CA HIS A 209 -3.66 0.92 -6.28
C HIS A 209 -4.67 0.13 -7.13
N ASN A 210 -4.42 -1.13 -7.39
CA ASN A 210 -5.29 -1.96 -8.23
C ASN A 210 -6.36 -2.73 -7.45
N HIS A 211 -6.39 -2.59 -6.13
CA HIS A 211 -7.31 -3.26 -5.21
C HIS A 211 -7.31 -4.81 -5.31
N LEU A 212 -6.24 -5.41 -5.81
CA LEU A 212 -6.12 -6.85 -6.00
C LEU A 212 -4.95 -7.43 -5.19
N ASN A 213 -5.13 -8.61 -4.66
CA ASN A 213 -4.01 -9.38 -4.13
C ASN A 213 -3.24 -10.01 -5.28
N ILE A 214 -2.03 -9.52 -5.51
CA ILE A 214 -1.11 -10.05 -6.52
C ILE A 214 0.18 -10.43 -5.81
N LEU A 215 0.74 -11.56 -6.20
CA LEU A 215 2.08 -11.98 -5.80
C LEU A 215 2.81 -12.52 -7.02
N GLU A 216 3.98 -11.97 -7.28
CA GLU A 216 4.91 -12.49 -8.26
C GLU A 216 6.32 -12.57 -7.66
N LYS A 217 7.02 -13.64 -7.97
CA LYS A 217 8.44 -13.77 -7.65
C LYS A 217 9.26 -13.43 -8.91
N ILE A 218 10.09 -12.40 -8.79
CA ILE A 218 10.97 -11.91 -9.86
C ILE A 218 12.40 -12.06 -9.35
N ASP A 219 13.15 -13.00 -9.88
CA ASP A 219 14.47 -13.42 -9.37
C ASP A 219 14.39 -13.75 -7.86
N THR A 220 15.02 -12.94 -7.03
CA THR A 220 15.02 -13.09 -5.56
C THR A 220 14.01 -12.20 -4.86
N THR A 221 13.34 -11.30 -5.60
CA THR A 221 12.40 -10.31 -5.08
C THR A 221 10.96 -10.80 -5.18
N TYR A 222 10.17 -10.59 -4.16
CA TYR A 222 8.72 -10.72 -4.23
C TYR A 222 8.09 -9.36 -4.57
N ALA A 223 7.24 -9.31 -5.58
CA ALA A 223 6.39 -8.18 -5.91
C ALA A 223 4.97 -8.47 -5.42
N VAL A 224 4.43 -7.63 -4.55
CA VAL A 224 3.14 -7.85 -3.88
C VAL A 224 2.28 -6.61 -4.01
N THR A 225 0.99 -6.79 -4.32
CA THR A 225 -0.02 -5.77 -4.04
C THR A 225 -1.01 -6.26 -3.00
N ALA A 226 -1.44 -5.35 -2.15
CA ALA A 226 -2.54 -5.56 -1.23
C ALA A 226 -3.86 -5.15 -1.91
N SER A 227 -4.92 -5.92 -1.69
CA SER A 227 -6.28 -5.47 -2.01
C SER A 227 -6.68 -4.33 -1.08
N SER A 228 -7.71 -3.57 -1.47
CA SER A 228 -8.22 -2.49 -0.64
C SER A 228 -8.65 -3.00 0.75
N LEU A 229 -8.19 -2.32 1.80
CA LEU A 229 -8.53 -2.69 3.18
C LEU A 229 -10.02 -2.52 3.47
N THR A 230 -10.68 -1.56 2.82
CA THR A 230 -12.11 -1.27 3.01
C THR A 230 -13.03 -2.02 2.04
N GLU A 231 -12.50 -2.87 1.18
CA GLU A 231 -13.29 -3.80 0.36
C GLU A 231 -13.39 -5.18 1.02
N ALA A 232 -14.59 -5.79 0.96
CA ALA A 232 -14.81 -7.13 1.52
C ALA A 232 -13.86 -8.18 0.92
N PRO A 233 -13.27 -9.07 1.71
CA PRO A 233 -13.46 -9.32 3.13
C PRO A 233 -12.42 -8.64 4.05
N PHE A 234 -11.93 -7.44 3.69
CA PHE A 234 -11.03 -6.60 4.51
C PHE A 234 -9.69 -7.27 4.76
N GLU A 235 -8.90 -7.41 3.70
CA GLU A 235 -7.67 -8.20 3.75
C GLU A 235 -6.43 -7.35 4.04
N TYR A 236 -5.47 -7.98 4.72
CA TYR A 236 -4.15 -7.42 5.00
C TYR A 236 -3.05 -8.46 4.77
N LYS A 237 -1.83 -7.99 4.56
CA LYS A 237 -0.64 -8.84 4.48
C LYS A 237 0.04 -8.87 5.84
N LEU A 238 0.17 -10.06 6.43
CA LEU A 238 1.03 -10.29 7.59
C LEU A 238 2.35 -10.84 7.12
N LEU A 239 3.43 -10.16 7.48
CA LEU A 239 4.79 -10.52 7.12
C LEU A 239 5.58 -10.88 8.38
N GLU A 240 6.47 -11.85 8.25
CA GLU A 240 7.39 -12.24 9.31
C GLU A 240 8.81 -12.35 8.73
N PHE A 241 9.75 -11.69 9.39
CA PHE A 241 11.19 -11.85 9.13
C PHE A 241 11.85 -12.56 10.30
N ALA A 242 12.31 -13.76 10.05
CA ALA A 242 12.96 -14.62 11.03
C ALA A 242 14.08 -15.41 10.36
N ASP A 243 15.19 -15.58 11.03
CA ASP A 243 16.36 -16.37 10.58
C ASP A 243 16.83 -15.98 9.15
N GLY A 244 16.80 -14.68 8.84
CA GLY A 244 17.20 -14.15 7.53
C GLY A 244 16.22 -14.41 6.40
N ARG A 245 15.02 -14.90 6.69
CA ARG A 245 13.98 -15.21 5.70
C ARG A 245 12.73 -14.36 5.92
N LEU A 246 12.17 -13.88 4.83
CA LEU A 246 10.89 -13.21 4.80
C LEU A 246 9.81 -14.20 4.39
N SER A 247 8.72 -14.22 5.12
CA SER A 247 7.48 -14.93 4.75
C SER A 247 6.29 -13.99 4.80
N MET A 248 5.25 -14.29 4.06
CA MET A 248 4.01 -13.50 4.00
C MET A 248 2.80 -14.42 3.97
N ARG A 249 1.71 -13.99 4.59
CA ARG A 249 0.36 -14.53 4.37
C ARG A 249 -0.66 -13.42 4.29
N THR A 250 -1.70 -13.63 3.47
CA THR A 250 -2.88 -12.75 3.41
C THR A 250 -3.90 -13.22 4.44
N CYS A 251 -4.32 -12.30 5.29
CA CYS A 251 -5.32 -12.50 6.33
C CYS A 251 -6.56 -11.66 6.04
N SER A 252 -7.70 -12.01 6.62
CA SER A 252 -8.97 -11.28 6.50
C SER A 252 -9.48 -10.84 7.87
N LEU A 253 -10.06 -9.65 7.92
CA LEU A 253 -10.76 -9.12 9.10
C LEU A 253 -12.27 -9.40 9.07
N GLY A 254 -12.78 -10.11 8.05
CA GLY A 254 -14.22 -10.32 7.89
C GLY A 254 -14.92 -10.98 9.08
N GLY A 255 -14.20 -11.78 9.89
CA GLY A 255 -14.70 -12.34 11.15
C GLY A 255 -14.63 -11.39 12.35
N ASP A 256 -13.94 -10.24 12.24
CA ASP A 256 -13.59 -9.35 13.34
C ASP A 256 -14.27 -7.98 13.26
N VAL A 257 -14.88 -7.64 12.11
CA VAL A 257 -15.62 -6.38 11.94
C VAL A 257 -17.02 -6.49 12.60
N PRO A 258 -17.53 -5.42 13.23
CA PRO A 258 -18.77 -5.46 14.01
C PRO A 258 -20.03 -5.20 13.18
N PHE A 259 -19.95 -5.22 11.86
CA PHE A 259 -21.05 -4.93 10.94
C PHE A 259 -21.21 -6.04 9.89
N PRO A 260 -22.42 -6.24 9.34
CA PRO A 260 -22.64 -7.17 8.24
C PRO A 260 -22.02 -6.61 6.96
N PHE A 261 -21.43 -7.48 6.16
CA PHE A 261 -20.90 -7.13 4.86
C PHE A 261 -21.26 -8.17 3.81
N ARG A 262 -21.15 -7.78 2.56
CA ARG A 262 -21.42 -8.63 1.41
C ARG A 262 -20.12 -8.87 0.65
N TRP A 263 -19.81 -10.14 0.41
CA TRP A 263 -18.73 -10.55 -0.46
C TRP A 263 -19.31 -11.12 -1.77
N ASP A 264 -18.83 -10.63 -2.90
CA ASP A 264 -19.30 -11.08 -4.22
C ASP A 264 -18.41 -12.23 -4.73
N PRO A 265 -18.94 -13.47 -4.80
CA PRO A 265 -18.19 -14.62 -5.29
C PRO A 265 -17.81 -14.51 -6.78
N ALA A 266 -18.53 -13.71 -7.57
CA ALA A 266 -18.17 -13.44 -8.98
C ALA A 266 -16.88 -12.64 -9.11
N ARG A 267 -16.48 -11.93 -8.04
CA ARG A 267 -15.25 -11.13 -7.96
C ARG A 267 -14.17 -11.79 -7.09
N LYS A 268 -14.28 -13.09 -6.86
CA LYS A 268 -13.29 -13.87 -6.08
C LYS A 268 -11.84 -13.66 -6.54
N PHE A 269 -11.62 -13.33 -7.80
CA PHE A 269 -10.29 -13.06 -8.35
C PHE A 269 -9.55 -11.92 -7.62
N VAL A 270 -10.26 -11.03 -6.93
CA VAL A 270 -9.68 -9.93 -6.14
C VAL A 270 -8.78 -10.49 -5.03
N GLN A 271 -9.21 -11.56 -4.38
CA GLN A 271 -8.48 -12.21 -3.30
C GLN A 271 -7.25 -13.00 -3.77
N GLY A 272 -7.13 -13.23 -5.08
CA GLY A 272 -6.07 -14.03 -5.66
C GLY A 272 -6.23 -15.53 -5.45
N GLU A 273 -5.38 -16.31 -6.11
CA GLU A 273 -5.25 -17.76 -5.89
C GLU A 273 -4.37 -18.03 -4.65
N ALA A 274 -4.28 -19.29 -4.23
CA ALA A 274 -3.45 -19.67 -3.07
C ALA A 274 -2.01 -19.17 -3.18
N ARG A 275 -1.43 -19.21 -4.38
CA ARG A 275 -0.07 -18.69 -4.67
C ARG A 275 0.06 -17.17 -4.60
N ASP A 276 -1.03 -16.41 -4.69
CA ASP A 276 -1.04 -14.95 -4.58
C ASP A 276 -1.20 -14.48 -3.12
N ARG A 277 -1.34 -15.43 -2.19
CA ARG A 277 -1.70 -15.16 -0.80
C ARG A 277 -0.61 -15.47 0.22
N ALA A 278 0.44 -16.19 -0.16
CA ALA A 278 1.52 -16.57 0.76
C ALA A 278 2.82 -16.94 0.03
N PHE A 279 3.95 -16.73 0.71
CA PHE A 279 5.27 -17.26 0.35
C PHE A 279 6.12 -17.49 1.60
#